data_407e0f9d46a25eafdd53bcad9b8b8556
#
_entry.id   407e0f9d46a25eafdd53bcad9b8b8556
#
_cell.length_a   1.000
_cell.length_b   1.000
_cell.length_c   1.000
_cell.angle_alpha   90.00
_cell.angle_beta   90.00
_cell.angle_gamma   90.00
#
_symmetry.space_group_name_H-M   'P 1'
#
loop_
_entity.id
_entity.type
_entity.pdbx_description
1 polymer ?
#
loop_
_entity_poly.entity_id
_entity_poly.type
_entity_poly.pdbx_seq_one_letter_code
_entity_poly.pdbx_strand_id
1 'polypeptide(L)'
;MKNIAVYTITSGLHDEAAVKHLSDAFLKGIFPDSDFDYEGSDFSSYGTHTLDLIYVRTGGAEGIFKSILPELPANKPFYLLTSGASNSLAASLEILSFLRQNGLQGEVLHGSNSYISGRIALLCSAAGALKTLSGMTLGVIGKPSDWLISSGVDYTVLERKLGIKALDIPMDEMVETIGCADCGKKNSKDRESSFLSMVSENFAINGELFAKPEVEAKVKDALPGAEQIHQALRTIVAKYKLNALTLRCFDLLTSVGNTGCLALASLNAEGIPSSCEGDIPALLSMMISQAATGVTGFQANPARIDVNTGEMLFAHCTVPFNMVKDYCFDTHFESGIGVGIHGNLPEGAVTVFKVSGDLSRCFVAEGQLLRNQYEPNLCRTQVVLKLQPDDARYFLTDPIGNHHIIIPGHHAALLQHIVDAI
;
A
#
# COMPACT_ATOMS: atom_id res chain seq x y z
N MET A 1 -16.96 19.57 4.18
CA MET A 1 -17.20 18.72 5.36
C MET A 1 -15.83 18.28 5.87
N LYS A 2 -15.62 18.38 7.17
CA LYS A 2 -14.42 17.81 7.80
C LYS A 2 -14.48 16.30 7.70
N ASN A 3 -13.33 15.65 7.79
CA ASN A 3 -13.26 14.20 7.59
C ASN A 3 -13.69 13.38 8.83
N ILE A 4 -13.85 14.05 9.98
CA ILE A 4 -14.17 13.43 11.28
C ILE A 4 -15.44 14.08 11.83
N ALA A 5 -16.40 13.27 12.30
CA ALA A 5 -17.55 13.73 13.06
C ALA A 5 -17.53 13.20 14.48
N VAL A 6 -17.98 14.01 15.44
CA VAL A 6 -18.11 13.65 16.85
C VAL A 6 -19.56 13.76 17.27
N TYR A 7 -20.16 12.61 17.54
CA TYR A 7 -21.50 12.45 18.11
C TYR A 7 -21.41 12.26 19.62
N THR A 8 -22.41 12.65 20.38
CA THR A 8 -22.36 12.52 21.82
C THR A 8 -23.55 11.77 22.40
N ILE A 9 -23.30 10.95 23.40
CA ILE A 9 -24.32 10.35 24.24
C ILE A 9 -24.07 10.70 25.71
N THR A 10 -25.13 11.15 26.41
CA THR A 10 -25.04 11.65 27.77
C THR A 10 -26.27 11.18 28.56
N SER A 11 -26.06 10.63 29.73
CA SER A 11 -27.16 10.28 30.63
C SER A 11 -27.85 11.53 31.19
N GLY A 12 -29.17 11.54 31.17
CA GLY A 12 -29.98 12.64 31.77
C GLY A 12 -29.83 12.78 33.29
N LEU A 13 -29.06 11.93 33.93
CA LEU A 13 -28.78 12.01 35.39
C LEU A 13 -27.68 13.05 35.73
N HIS A 14 -26.99 13.59 34.74
CA HIS A 14 -25.86 14.50 34.92
C HIS A 14 -26.23 15.93 34.54
N ASP A 15 -25.64 16.91 35.23
CA ASP A 15 -25.73 18.31 34.85
C ASP A 15 -25.02 18.58 33.53
N GLU A 16 -25.80 19.03 32.53
CA GLU A 16 -25.28 19.21 31.14
C GLU A 16 -24.20 20.30 31.08
N ALA A 17 -24.29 21.36 31.88
CA ALA A 17 -23.30 22.45 31.83
C ALA A 17 -21.93 21.98 32.38
N ALA A 18 -21.94 21.19 33.46
CA ALA A 18 -20.72 20.59 34.00
C ALA A 18 -20.09 19.57 33.05
N VAL A 19 -20.92 18.71 32.44
CA VAL A 19 -20.46 17.71 31.44
C VAL A 19 -19.91 18.40 30.22
N LYS A 20 -20.57 19.46 29.72
CA LYS A 20 -20.13 20.23 28.55
C LYS A 20 -18.74 20.84 28.79
N HIS A 21 -18.49 21.48 29.92
CA HIS A 21 -17.18 22.07 30.22
C HIS A 21 -16.04 21.03 30.18
N LEU A 22 -16.26 19.85 30.79
CA LEU A 22 -15.28 18.77 30.75
C LEU A 22 -15.08 18.21 29.34
N SER A 23 -16.16 18.08 28.55
CA SER A 23 -16.12 17.60 27.19
C SER A 23 -15.37 18.54 26.28
N ASP A 24 -15.62 19.84 26.37
CA ASP A 24 -14.97 20.87 25.55
C ASP A 24 -13.44 20.88 25.82
N ALA A 25 -13.03 20.76 27.08
CA ALA A 25 -11.62 20.68 27.46
C ALA A 25 -10.94 19.40 26.90
N PHE A 26 -11.62 18.26 26.97
CA PHE A 26 -11.14 16.98 26.47
C PHE A 26 -11.01 16.99 24.95
N LEU A 27 -12.05 17.41 24.22
CA LEU A 27 -12.02 17.49 22.75
C LEU A 27 -10.94 18.48 22.26
N LYS A 28 -10.78 19.62 22.93
CA LYS A 28 -9.69 20.57 22.62
C LYS A 28 -8.30 19.96 22.81
N GLY A 29 -8.13 19.06 23.79
CA GLY A 29 -6.88 18.37 24.02
C GLY A 29 -6.55 17.33 22.95
N ILE A 30 -7.56 16.73 22.31
CA ILE A 30 -7.40 15.74 21.23
C ILE A 30 -7.32 16.43 19.86
N PHE A 31 -8.14 17.46 19.63
CA PHE A 31 -8.28 18.22 18.40
C PHE A 31 -7.92 19.69 18.61
N PRO A 32 -6.64 20.06 18.75
CA PRO A 32 -6.24 21.43 19.06
C PRO A 32 -6.68 22.43 17.97
N ASP A 33 -6.69 22.00 16.71
CA ASP A 33 -7.08 22.83 15.55
C ASP A 33 -8.59 22.74 15.24
N SER A 34 -9.37 22.03 16.06
CA SER A 34 -10.81 21.83 15.89
C SER A 34 -11.20 21.22 14.53
N ASP A 35 -10.40 20.26 14.03
CA ASP A 35 -10.58 19.63 12.72
C ASP A 35 -11.60 18.49 12.75
N PHE A 36 -12.78 18.75 13.32
CA PHE A 36 -13.92 17.82 13.34
C PHE A 36 -15.24 18.58 13.26
N ASP A 37 -16.29 17.92 12.79
CA ASP A 37 -17.67 18.40 12.82
C ASP A 37 -18.32 17.90 14.12
N TYR A 38 -18.86 18.80 14.93
CA TYR A 38 -19.55 18.46 16.17
C TYR A 38 -21.05 18.32 15.93
N GLU A 39 -21.53 17.08 15.91
CA GLU A 39 -22.94 16.74 15.60
C GLU A 39 -23.81 16.63 16.87
N GLY A 40 -23.18 16.57 18.05
CA GLY A 40 -23.90 16.44 19.31
C GLY A 40 -24.72 15.15 19.38
N SER A 41 -25.99 15.27 19.77
CA SER A 41 -26.91 14.13 19.84
C SER A 41 -27.70 13.85 18.56
N ASP A 42 -27.42 14.57 17.48
CA ASP A 42 -28.04 14.33 16.16
C ASP A 42 -27.22 13.31 15.35
N PHE A 43 -27.73 12.10 15.21
CA PHE A 43 -27.09 11.01 14.50
C PHE A 43 -27.52 10.91 13.03
N SER A 44 -28.25 11.88 12.48
CA SER A 44 -28.79 11.83 11.12
C SER A 44 -27.74 11.75 10.03
N SER A 45 -26.52 12.27 10.28
CA SER A 45 -25.38 12.23 9.36
C SER A 45 -24.38 11.09 9.67
N TYR A 46 -24.65 10.23 10.67
CA TYR A 46 -23.74 9.13 11.04
C TYR A 46 -23.51 8.16 9.87
N GLY A 47 -22.25 7.82 9.64
CA GLY A 47 -21.82 6.96 8.53
C GLY A 47 -21.44 7.70 7.24
N THR A 48 -21.63 9.02 7.17
CA THR A 48 -21.31 9.82 5.97
C THR A 48 -19.89 10.40 5.97
N HIS A 49 -19.23 10.49 7.13
CA HIS A 49 -17.87 10.98 7.26
C HIS A 49 -16.83 9.86 7.07
N THR A 50 -15.58 10.26 6.91
CA THR A 50 -14.47 9.29 6.84
C THR A 50 -14.34 8.53 8.16
N LEU A 51 -14.52 9.23 9.30
CA LEU A 51 -14.50 8.65 10.63
C LEU A 51 -15.60 9.29 11.48
N ASP A 52 -16.50 8.46 12.03
CA ASP A 52 -17.54 8.86 12.96
C ASP A 52 -17.16 8.36 14.37
N LEU A 53 -17.08 9.27 15.32
CA LEU A 53 -16.74 8.99 16.73
C LEU A 53 -17.98 9.21 17.60
N ILE A 54 -18.34 8.22 18.42
CA ILE A 54 -19.38 8.36 19.42
C ILE A 54 -18.73 8.67 20.78
N TYR A 55 -18.79 9.92 21.19
CA TYR A 55 -18.25 10.34 22.48
C TYR A 55 -19.24 10.01 23.60
N VAL A 56 -18.91 8.96 24.35
CA VAL A 56 -19.62 8.58 25.57
C VAL A 56 -19.17 9.52 26.68
N ARG A 57 -20.03 10.47 27.07
CA ARG A 57 -19.67 11.55 28.01
C ARG A 57 -19.82 11.13 29.48
N THR A 58 -20.76 10.23 29.76
CA THR A 58 -21.07 9.80 31.12
C THR A 58 -21.46 8.33 31.20
N GLY A 59 -21.37 7.74 32.39
CA GLY A 59 -22.04 6.48 32.71
C GLY A 59 -23.57 6.63 32.69
N GLY A 60 -24.28 5.52 32.52
CA GLY A 60 -25.73 5.51 32.37
C GLY A 60 -26.20 5.89 30.94
N ALA A 61 -25.28 6.00 29.99
CA ALA A 61 -25.59 6.28 28.58
C ALA A 61 -25.81 5.01 27.74
N GLU A 62 -25.61 3.82 28.29
CA GLU A 62 -25.66 2.53 27.59
C GLU A 62 -27.03 2.24 26.97
N GLY A 63 -28.12 2.58 27.72
CA GLY A 63 -29.48 2.47 27.22
C GLY A 63 -29.78 3.40 26.05
N ILE A 64 -29.19 4.59 26.04
CA ILE A 64 -29.30 5.56 24.93
C ILE A 64 -28.62 4.98 23.69
N PHE A 65 -27.38 4.47 23.84
CA PHE A 65 -26.68 3.82 22.73
C PHE A 65 -27.50 2.66 22.15
N LYS A 66 -28.03 1.79 23.01
CA LYS A 66 -28.87 0.66 22.56
C LYS A 66 -30.11 1.11 21.80
N SER A 67 -30.72 2.25 22.14
CA SER A 67 -31.93 2.75 21.48
C SER A 67 -31.63 3.32 20.08
N ILE A 68 -30.47 3.95 19.87
CA ILE A 68 -30.09 4.54 18.59
C ILE A 68 -29.44 3.52 17.62
N LEU A 69 -28.83 2.44 18.15
CA LEU A 69 -28.09 1.46 17.34
C LEU A 69 -28.85 0.93 16.13
N PRO A 70 -30.17 0.62 16.19
CA PRO A 70 -30.91 0.14 15.02
C PRO A 70 -30.97 1.13 13.84
N GLU A 71 -30.75 2.41 14.09
CA GLU A 71 -30.78 3.48 13.07
C GLU A 71 -29.38 3.73 12.46
N LEU A 72 -28.31 3.19 13.08
CA LEU A 72 -26.95 3.42 12.66
C LEU A 72 -26.47 2.36 11.63
N PRO A 73 -25.71 2.74 10.60
CA PRO A 73 -25.08 1.79 9.68
C PRO A 73 -24.16 0.83 10.43
N ALA A 74 -24.43 -0.47 10.33
CA ALA A 74 -23.69 -1.53 11.02
C ALA A 74 -22.57 -2.18 10.19
N ASN A 75 -22.29 -1.63 9.01
CA ASN A 75 -21.28 -2.16 8.07
C ASN A 75 -19.86 -1.64 8.33
N LYS A 76 -19.67 -0.83 9.37
CA LYS A 76 -18.38 -0.29 9.82
C LYS A 76 -18.22 -0.49 11.32
N PRO A 77 -16.98 -0.56 11.85
CA PRO A 77 -16.74 -0.58 13.29
C PRO A 77 -17.25 0.69 13.98
N PHE A 78 -17.74 0.54 15.21
CA PHE A 78 -18.15 1.66 16.08
C PHE A 78 -16.95 2.14 16.90
N TYR A 79 -16.60 3.42 16.82
CA TYR A 79 -15.51 4.02 17.58
C TYR A 79 -16.06 4.83 18.74
N LEU A 80 -15.85 4.32 19.97
CA LEU A 80 -16.36 4.90 21.21
C LEU A 80 -15.27 5.76 21.85
N LEU A 81 -15.38 7.08 21.73
CA LEU A 81 -14.45 8.01 22.38
C LEU A 81 -14.87 8.22 23.83
N THR A 82 -13.92 8.23 24.77
CA THR A 82 -14.22 8.50 26.17
C THR A 82 -13.04 9.13 26.93
N SER A 83 -13.36 10.12 27.78
CA SER A 83 -12.39 10.76 28.68
C SER A 83 -12.15 9.95 29.97
N GLY A 84 -13.05 9.02 30.30
CA GLY A 84 -13.07 8.32 31.59
C GLY A 84 -13.74 9.09 32.71
N ALA A 85 -14.04 10.39 32.54
CA ALA A 85 -14.77 11.17 33.52
C ALA A 85 -16.22 10.67 33.66
N SER A 86 -16.83 10.88 34.82
CA SER A 86 -18.25 10.55 35.07
C SER A 86 -18.61 9.10 34.73
N ASN A 87 -17.74 8.15 35.01
CA ASN A 87 -17.88 6.72 34.67
C ASN A 87 -18.07 6.40 33.15
N SER A 88 -17.70 7.30 32.27
CA SER A 88 -17.88 7.14 30.82
C SER A 88 -17.09 5.97 30.23
N LEU A 89 -15.92 5.64 30.84
CA LEU A 89 -15.15 4.46 30.38
C LEU A 89 -15.90 3.16 30.70
N ALA A 90 -16.49 3.02 31.90
CA ALA A 90 -17.27 1.84 32.25
C ALA A 90 -18.45 1.65 31.29
N ALA A 91 -19.17 2.73 30.96
CA ALA A 91 -20.24 2.71 29.99
C ALA A 91 -19.73 2.31 28.58
N SER A 92 -18.60 2.85 28.14
CA SER A 92 -18.00 2.49 26.85
C SER A 92 -17.63 1.01 26.77
N LEU A 93 -17.10 0.43 27.84
CA LEU A 93 -16.76 -0.99 27.89
C LEU A 93 -18.01 -1.89 27.84
N GLU A 94 -19.09 -1.51 28.52
CA GLU A 94 -20.38 -2.21 28.45
C GLU A 94 -20.97 -2.14 27.04
N ILE A 95 -20.96 -0.95 26.42
CA ILE A 95 -21.39 -0.78 25.01
C ILE A 95 -20.55 -1.65 24.08
N LEU A 96 -19.23 -1.67 24.22
CA LEU A 96 -18.35 -2.51 23.40
C LEU A 96 -18.66 -4.00 23.57
N SER A 97 -18.89 -4.44 24.81
CA SER A 97 -19.29 -5.82 25.12
C SER A 97 -20.61 -6.17 24.43
N PHE A 98 -21.60 -5.26 24.53
CA PHE A 98 -22.89 -5.42 23.84
C PHE A 98 -22.74 -5.49 22.32
N LEU A 99 -21.92 -4.64 21.70
CA LEU A 99 -21.61 -4.72 20.25
C LEU A 99 -21.06 -6.10 19.88
N ARG A 100 -20.06 -6.60 20.63
CA ARG A 100 -19.45 -7.91 20.38
C ARG A 100 -20.43 -9.06 20.50
N GLN A 101 -21.32 -9.04 21.50
CA GLN A 101 -22.39 -10.04 21.68
C GLN A 101 -23.37 -10.07 20.50
N ASN A 102 -23.54 -8.96 19.80
CA ASN A 102 -24.40 -8.82 18.61
C ASN A 102 -23.63 -8.98 17.28
N GLY A 103 -22.39 -9.48 17.31
CA GLY A 103 -21.58 -9.68 16.10
C GLY A 103 -21.08 -8.40 15.43
N LEU A 104 -21.19 -7.26 16.14
CA LEU A 104 -20.74 -5.97 15.65
C LEU A 104 -19.31 -5.66 16.11
N GLN A 105 -18.58 -4.94 15.29
CA GLN A 105 -17.22 -4.52 15.61
C GLN A 105 -17.20 -3.13 16.27
N GLY A 106 -16.25 -2.89 17.14
CA GLY A 106 -16.04 -1.59 17.76
C GLY A 106 -14.72 -1.52 18.51
N GLU A 107 -14.34 -0.31 18.86
CA GLU A 107 -13.13 0.01 19.64
C GLU A 107 -13.41 1.17 20.59
N VAL A 108 -12.84 1.10 21.81
CA VAL A 108 -12.87 2.20 22.77
C VAL A 108 -11.59 3.00 22.66
N LEU A 109 -11.71 4.28 22.33
CA LEU A 109 -10.61 5.24 22.25
C LEU A 109 -10.47 5.94 23.59
N HIS A 110 -9.49 5.51 24.41
CA HIS A 110 -9.22 6.01 25.74
C HIS A 110 -7.72 5.99 26.04
N GLY A 111 -7.24 6.94 26.83
CA GLY A 111 -5.85 7.07 27.25
C GLY A 111 -5.36 8.51 27.27
N SER A 112 -4.06 8.73 27.04
CA SER A 112 -3.53 10.10 26.89
C SER A 112 -4.05 10.76 25.61
N ASN A 113 -4.11 12.09 25.59
CA ASN A 113 -4.53 12.83 24.38
C ASN A 113 -3.67 12.46 23.16
N SER A 114 -2.36 12.32 23.34
CA SER A 114 -1.45 11.92 22.26
C SER A 114 -1.74 10.52 21.72
N TYR A 115 -2.06 9.57 22.60
CA TYR A 115 -2.46 8.22 22.17
C TYR A 115 -3.76 8.24 21.37
N ILE A 116 -4.79 8.94 21.90
CA ILE A 116 -6.10 9.04 21.22
C ILE A 116 -5.95 9.74 19.87
N SER A 117 -5.25 10.88 19.82
CA SER A 117 -5.02 11.61 18.56
C SER A 117 -4.25 10.76 17.53
N GLY A 118 -3.21 10.03 17.96
CA GLY A 118 -2.47 9.12 17.12
C GLY A 118 -3.35 7.96 16.59
N ARG A 119 -4.22 7.40 17.45
CA ARG A 119 -5.15 6.34 17.03
C ARG A 119 -6.18 6.85 16.04
N ILE A 120 -6.77 8.03 16.27
CA ILE A 120 -7.69 8.69 15.34
C ILE A 120 -7.02 8.96 13.99
N ALA A 121 -5.81 9.47 13.98
CA ALA A 121 -5.05 9.70 12.74
C ALA A 121 -4.84 8.41 11.95
N LEU A 122 -4.49 7.30 12.61
CA LEU A 122 -4.37 5.99 11.99
C LEU A 122 -5.69 5.51 11.39
N LEU A 123 -6.80 5.62 12.14
CA LEU A 123 -8.14 5.23 11.67
C LEU A 123 -8.57 6.04 10.44
N CYS A 124 -8.34 7.36 10.45
CA CYS A 124 -8.61 8.23 9.30
C CYS A 124 -7.77 7.83 8.08
N SER A 125 -6.47 7.53 8.28
CA SER A 125 -5.59 7.10 7.20
C SER A 125 -6.04 5.77 6.61
N ALA A 126 -6.42 4.80 7.45
CA ALA A 126 -6.93 3.51 7.01
C ALA A 126 -8.25 3.64 6.22
N ALA A 127 -9.20 4.41 6.73
CA ALA A 127 -10.48 4.66 6.04
C ALA A 127 -10.26 5.41 4.73
N GLY A 128 -9.33 6.38 4.69
CA GLY A 128 -8.93 7.09 3.47
C GLY A 128 -8.31 6.16 2.43
N ALA A 129 -7.45 5.24 2.85
CA ALA A 129 -6.83 4.24 1.98
C ALA A 129 -7.88 3.29 1.38
N LEU A 130 -8.79 2.75 2.18
CA LEU A 130 -9.88 1.88 1.72
C LEU A 130 -10.81 2.61 0.73
N LYS A 131 -11.14 3.87 1.01
CA LYS A 131 -11.92 4.71 0.10
C LYS A 131 -11.19 4.95 -1.23
N THR A 132 -9.88 5.15 -1.20
CA THR A 132 -9.04 5.33 -2.39
C THR A 132 -9.02 4.06 -3.24
N LEU A 133 -8.88 2.89 -2.61
CA LEU A 133 -8.88 1.60 -3.31
C LEU A 133 -10.23 1.28 -3.96
N SER A 134 -11.32 1.69 -3.32
CA SER A 134 -12.67 1.42 -3.84
C SER A 134 -12.92 2.14 -5.18
N GLY A 135 -13.33 1.36 -6.17
CA GLY A 135 -13.55 1.82 -7.54
C GLY A 135 -12.31 1.84 -8.44
N MET A 136 -11.14 1.46 -7.93
CA MET A 136 -9.95 1.27 -8.75
C MET A 136 -10.11 0.12 -9.75
N THR A 137 -9.39 0.23 -10.87
CA THR A 137 -9.28 -0.83 -11.87
C THR A 137 -7.82 -1.26 -11.98
N LEU A 138 -7.54 -2.56 -11.85
CA LEU A 138 -6.24 -3.14 -12.12
C LEU A 138 -6.23 -3.91 -13.43
N GLY A 139 -5.13 -3.84 -14.17
CA GLY A 139 -4.90 -4.59 -15.40
C GLY A 139 -3.97 -5.78 -15.18
N VAL A 140 -4.34 -6.96 -15.69
CA VAL A 140 -3.50 -8.16 -15.68
C VAL A 140 -3.05 -8.41 -17.14
N ILE A 141 -1.81 -8.03 -17.46
CA ILE A 141 -1.27 -8.12 -18.82
C ILE A 141 -0.55 -9.46 -18.98
N GLY A 142 -1.17 -10.36 -19.74
CA GLY A 142 -0.60 -11.65 -20.12
C GLY A 142 -0.84 -12.82 -19.18
N LYS A 143 -1.55 -12.69 -18.09
CA LYS A 143 -1.77 -13.69 -17.03
C LYS A 143 -0.64 -13.75 -15.99
N PRO A 144 -0.88 -14.37 -14.80
CA PRO A 144 0.19 -14.76 -13.88
C PRO A 144 1.19 -15.71 -14.53
N SER A 145 2.46 -15.60 -14.17
CA SER A 145 3.51 -16.54 -14.60
C SER A 145 3.26 -17.93 -14.06
N ASP A 146 3.60 -18.97 -14.83
CA ASP A 146 3.23 -20.37 -14.53
C ASP A 146 3.90 -20.91 -13.25
N TRP A 147 5.01 -20.31 -12.82
CA TRP A 147 5.68 -20.64 -11.55
C TRP A 147 5.05 -20.00 -10.32
N LEU A 148 4.15 -19.03 -10.49
CA LEU A 148 3.40 -18.41 -9.37
C LEU A 148 2.19 -19.27 -8.98
N ILE A 149 2.43 -20.53 -8.62
CA ILE A 149 1.40 -21.55 -8.38
C ILE A 149 0.51 -21.27 -7.17
N SER A 150 0.90 -20.38 -6.26
CA SER A 150 0.13 -19.95 -5.08
C SER A 150 -0.47 -18.56 -5.20
N SER A 151 -0.30 -17.87 -6.35
CA SER A 151 -0.71 -16.47 -6.54
C SER A 151 -2.03 -16.33 -7.31
N GLY A 152 -2.87 -17.36 -7.31
CA GLY A 152 -4.21 -17.32 -7.91
C GLY A 152 -5.12 -16.35 -7.17
N VAL A 153 -5.96 -15.61 -7.90
CA VAL A 153 -6.88 -14.61 -7.35
C VAL A 153 -8.27 -14.77 -7.99
N ASP A 154 -9.28 -14.78 -7.15
CA ASP A 154 -10.68 -14.67 -7.59
C ASP A 154 -11.07 -13.18 -7.65
N TYR A 155 -11.30 -12.66 -8.86
CA TYR A 155 -11.65 -11.25 -9.09
C TYR A 155 -12.94 -10.85 -8.39
N THR A 156 -13.88 -11.78 -8.18
CA THR A 156 -15.13 -11.49 -7.45
C THR A 156 -14.88 -11.18 -5.98
N VAL A 157 -13.83 -11.76 -5.40
CA VAL A 157 -13.40 -11.45 -4.03
C VAL A 157 -12.82 -10.03 -3.95
N LEU A 158 -12.04 -9.60 -4.94
CA LEU A 158 -11.47 -8.24 -4.98
C LEU A 158 -12.58 -7.18 -5.09
N GLU A 159 -13.55 -7.41 -5.97
CA GLU A 159 -14.68 -6.49 -6.14
C GLU A 159 -15.54 -6.41 -4.87
N ARG A 160 -15.84 -7.56 -4.26
CA ARG A 160 -16.65 -7.61 -3.04
C ARG A 160 -15.95 -6.98 -1.83
N LYS A 161 -14.66 -7.26 -1.62
CA LYS A 161 -13.91 -6.84 -0.42
C LYS A 161 -13.34 -5.43 -0.53
N LEU A 162 -12.85 -5.04 -1.71
CA LEU A 162 -12.16 -3.77 -1.93
C LEU A 162 -12.87 -2.85 -2.93
N GLY A 163 -13.87 -3.32 -3.64
CA GLY A 163 -14.48 -2.59 -4.75
C GLY A 163 -13.54 -2.43 -5.96
N ILE A 164 -12.49 -3.24 -6.06
CA ILE A 164 -11.50 -3.20 -7.14
C ILE A 164 -11.96 -4.09 -8.29
N LYS A 165 -11.94 -3.56 -9.51
CA LYS A 165 -12.17 -4.31 -10.74
C LYS A 165 -10.86 -4.79 -11.33
N ALA A 166 -10.80 -6.07 -11.74
CA ALA A 166 -9.67 -6.64 -12.45
C ALA A 166 -10.03 -6.89 -13.91
N LEU A 167 -9.12 -6.54 -14.82
CA LEU A 167 -9.25 -6.72 -16.26
C LEU A 167 -8.09 -7.52 -16.81
N ASP A 168 -8.38 -8.63 -17.50
CA ASP A 168 -7.38 -9.37 -18.26
C ASP A 168 -7.12 -8.66 -19.58
N ILE A 169 -5.85 -8.41 -19.88
CA ILE A 169 -5.38 -7.79 -21.12
C ILE A 169 -4.45 -8.77 -21.82
N PRO A 170 -4.77 -9.20 -23.06
CA PRO A 170 -3.94 -10.14 -23.76
C PRO A 170 -2.50 -9.64 -23.98
N MET A 171 -1.50 -10.52 -23.88
CA MET A 171 -0.11 -10.17 -24.18
C MET A 171 0.07 -9.74 -25.63
N ASP A 172 -0.70 -10.30 -26.57
CA ASP A 172 -0.68 -9.91 -27.97
C ASP A 172 -1.00 -8.42 -28.14
N GLU A 173 -1.96 -7.89 -27.39
CA GLU A 173 -2.27 -6.45 -27.43
C GLU A 173 -1.10 -5.60 -26.92
N MET A 174 -0.38 -6.07 -25.89
CA MET A 174 0.83 -5.40 -25.41
C MET A 174 1.91 -5.37 -26.50
N VAL A 175 2.15 -6.50 -27.15
CA VAL A 175 3.15 -6.64 -28.23
C VAL A 175 2.77 -5.77 -29.44
N GLU A 176 1.50 -5.77 -29.85
CA GLU A 176 0.99 -4.91 -30.91
C GLU A 176 1.16 -3.42 -30.57
N THR A 177 0.89 -3.04 -29.31
CA THR A 177 1.05 -1.65 -28.86
C THR A 177 2.52 -1.22 -28.88
N ILE A 178 3.47 -2.09 -28.53
CA ILE A 178 4.92 -1.84 -28.65
C ILE A 178 5.31 -1.65 -30.12
N GLY A 179 4.79 -2.50 -31.03
CA GLY A 179 5.10 -2.47 -32.47
C GLY A 179 4.43 -1.33 -33.25
N CYS A 180 3.45 -0.66 -32.68
CA CYS A 180 2.72 0.43 -33.30
C CYS A 180 3.56 1.72 -33.33
N ALA A 181 4.31 1.94 -34.41
CA ALA A 181 5.16 3.12 -34.62
C ALA A 181 4.40 4.47 -34.55
N ASP A 182 3.08 4.47 -34.63
CA ASP A 182 2.23 5.67 -34.65
C ASP A 182 1.51 5.95 -33.33
N CYS A 183 1.45 5.00 -32.39
CA CYS A 183 0.75 5.18 -31.12
C CYS A 183 1.42 6.22 -30.18
N GLY A 184 2.66 6.64 -30.47
CA GLY A 184 3.41 7.65 -29.71
C GLY A 184 3.80 8.92 -30.48
N LYS A 185 3.59 8.99 -31.82
CA LYS A 185 4.18 10.05 -32.65
C LYS A 185 3.56 11.45 -32.55
N LYS A 186 2.51 11.68 -31.77
CA LYS A 186 1.96 13.05 -31.66
C LYS A 186 2.82 14.01 -30.84
N ASN A 187 3.89 13.54 -30.14
CA ASN A 187 4.84 14.41 -29.41
C ASN A 187 6.20 13.73 -29.16
N SER A 188 6.78 12.98 -30.13
CA SER A 188 7.98 12.17 -29.89
C SER A 188 9.26 12.97 -29.65
N LYS A 189 9.42 14.15 -30.28
CA LYS A 189 10.65 14.95 -30.13
C LYS A 189 10.81 15.63 -28.80
N ASP A 190 9.71 15.99 -28.12
CA ASP A 190 9.77 16.61 -26.80
C ASP A 190 9.76 15.60 -25.64
N ARG A 191 9.39 14.32 -25.89
CA ARG A 191 9.31 13.25 -24.89
C ARG A 191 10.54 12.35 -24.84
N GLU A 192 11.24 12.10 -25.96
CA GLU A 192 12.54 11.42 -25.96
C GLU A 192 13.56 12.16 -25.09
N SER A 193 13.50 13.51 -25.09
CA SER A 193 14.28 14.34 -24.21
C SER A 193 13.87 14.13 -22.73
N SER A 194 12.60 13.90 -22.38
CA SER A 194 12.16 13.93 -20.99
C SER A 194 12.44 12.64 -20.21
N PHE A 195 12.36 11.44 -20.83
CA PHE A 195 12.64 10.18 -20.11
C PHE A 195 14.17 9.96 -19.98
N LEU A 196 14.92 10.09 -21.07
CA LEU A 196 16.38 10.03 -21.03
C LEU A 196 16.98 11.23 -20.27
N SER A 197 16.37 12.42 -20.30
CA SER A 197 16.79 13.55 -19.48
C SER A 197 16.38 13.38 -18.03
N MET A 198 15.20 12.85 -17.74
CA MET A 198 14.79 12.48 -16.39
C MET A 198 15.73 11.42 -15.80
N VAL A 199 16.14 10.46 -16.61
CA VAL A 199 17.13 9.44 -16.28
C VAL A 199 18.53 10.07 -16.19
N SER A 200 18.94 11.02 -17.03
CA SER A 200 20.26 11.62 -17.06
C SER A 200 20.41 12.83 -16.12
N GLU A 201 19.38 13.64 -15.89
CA GLU A 201 19.45 14.85 -15.06
C GLU A 201 19.34 14.57 -13.56
N ASN A 202 18.62 13.49 -13.18
CA ASN A 202 18.47 13.12 -11.77
C ASN A 202 19.54 12.12 -11.27
N PHE A 203 20.40 11.57 -12.12
CA PHE A 203 21.17 10.38 -11.78
C PHE A 203 22.66 10.41 -12.19
N ALA A 204 23.22 11.57 -12.41
CA ALA A 204 24.69 11.75 -12.49
C ALA A 204 25.34 11.65 -11.09
N ILE A 205 24.98 10.65 -10.30
CA ILE A 205 25.63 10.40 -9.02
C ILE A 205 26.74 9.38 -9.27
N ASN A 206 27.97 9.83 -9.14
CA ASN A 206 29.24 9.10 -9.23
C ASN A 206 29.75 8.67 -10.63
N GLY A 207 29.20 9.14 -11.73
CA GLY A 207 29.80 8.94 -13.06
C GLY A 207 29.65 7.56 -13.68
N GLU A 208 29.02 6.59 -12.99
CA GLU A 208 28.79 5.24 -13.51
C GLU A 208 27.29 5.02 -13.72
N LEU A 209 26.84 5.22 -14.97
CA LEU A 209 25.47 4.92 -15.38
C LEU A 209 25.23 3.41 -15.60
N PHE A 210 26.28 2.61 -15.66
CA PHE A 210 26.25 1.16 -15.94
C PHE A 210 27.07 0.39 -14.92
N ALA A 211 26.58 -0.80 -14.55
CA ALA A 211 27.23 -1.65 -13.55
C ALA A 211 28.64 -2.09 -13.96
N LYS A 212 28.91 -2.27 -15.27
CA LYS A 212 30.19 -2.65 -15.82
C LYS A 212 30.33 -2.16 -17.26
N PRO A 213 31.56 -1.85 -17.73
CA PRO A 213 31.80 -1.40 -19.11
C PRO A 213 31.33 -2.40 -20.18
N GLU A 214 31.47 -3.70 -19.99
CA GLU A 214 31.04 -4.74 -20.90
C GLU A 214 29.52 -4.88 -21.02
N VAL A 215 28.77 -4.35 -20.04
CA VAL A 215 27.30 -4.33 -20.01
C VAL A 215 26.75 -3.10 -20.70
N GLU A 216 27.53 -2.02 -20.72
CA GLU A 216 27.12 -0.71 -21.23
C GLU A 216 26.56 -0.77 -22.64
N ALA A 217 27.25 -1.46 -23.58
CA ALA A 217 26.80 -1.57 -24.97
C ALA A 217 25.45 -2.28 -25.06
N LYS A 218 25.29 -3.41 -24.34
CA LYS A 218 24.05 -4.19 -24.34
C LYS A 218 22.87 -3.39 -23.79
N VAL A 219 23.10 -2.65 -22.71
CA VAL A 219 22.05 -1.81 -22.09
C VAL A 219 21.70 -0.64 -22.99
N LYS A 220 22.71 0.05 -23.60
CA LYS A 220 22.46 1.14 -24.57
C LYS A 220 21.64 0.66 -25.76
N ASP A 221 21.91 -0.52 -26.27
CA ASP A 221 21.14 -1.11 -27.38
C ASP A 221 19.71 -1.48 -26.96
N ALA A 222 19.50 -1.87 -25.71
CA ALA A 222 18.19 -2.27 -25.18
C ALA A 222 17.32 -1.08 -24.71
N LEU A 223 17.91 0.06 -24.31
CA LEU A 223 17.20 1.22 -23.77
C LEU A 223 16.05 1.72 -24.65
N PRO A 224 16.19 1.90 -25.99
CA PRO A 224 15.07 2.35 -26.82
C PRO A 224 13.88 1.40 -26.79
N GLY A 225 14.14 0.08 -26.78
CA GLY A 225 13.07 -0.92 -26.68
C GLY A 225 12.40 -0.94 -25.30
N ALA A 226 13.16 -0.75 -24.22
CA ALA A 226 12.63 -0.64 -22.87
C ALA A 226 11.74 0.61 -22.71
N GLU A 227 12.12 1.73 -23.37
CA GLU A 227 11.30 2.93 -23.43
C GLU A 227 9.99 2.70 -24.19
N GLN A 228 10.04 1.99 -25.33
CA GLN A 228 8.83 1.62 -26.08
C GLN A 228 7.88 0.77 -25.25
N ILE A 229 8.39 -0.15 -24.43
CA ILE A 229 7.60 -0.93 -23.46
C ILE A 229 6.91 -0.01 -22.45
N HIS A 230 7.63 0.97 -21.90
CA HIS A 230 7.05 1.94 -20.97
C HIS A 230 5.93 2.78 -21.62
N GLN A 231 6.15 3.26 -22.85
CA GLN A 231 5.15 4.03 -23.60
C GLN A 231 3.91 3.18 -23.93
N ALA A 232 4.10 1.90 -24.30
CA ALA A 232 3.02 0.95 -24.55
C ALA A 232 2.20 0.70 -23.28
N LEU A 233 2.83 0.49 -22.12
CA LEU A 233 2.13 0.34 -20.85
C LEU A 233 1.34 1.61 -20.49
N ARG A 234 1.90 2.80 -20.66
CA ARG A 234 1.16 4.06 -20.46
C ARG A 234 -0.04 4.19 -21.40
N THR A 235 0.07 3.75 -22.63
CA THR A 235 -1.03 3.71 -23.61
C THR A 235 -2.15 2.79 -23.13
N ILE A 236 -1.80 1.58 -22.65
CA ILE A 236 -2.73 0.61 -22.09
C ILE A 236 -3.39 1.17 -20.82
N VAL A 237 -2.62 1.77 -19.91
CA VAL A 237 -3.14 2.44 -18.69
C VAL A 237 -4.18 3.49 -19.07
N ALA A 238 -3.90 4.34 -20.05
CA ALA A 238 -4.83 5.37 -20.50
C ALA A 238 -6.07 4.78 -21.18
N LYS A 239 -5.90 3.76 -22.06
CA LYS A 239 -6.99 3.10 -22.79
C LYS A 239 -8.01 2.47 -21.87
N TYR A 240 -7.56 1.74 -20.85
CA TYR A 240 -8.41 1.01 -19.91
C TYR A 240 -8.67 1.76 -18.61
N LYS A 241 -8.12 2.97 -18.46
CA LYS A 241 -8.19 3.79 -17.23
C LYS A 241 -7.74 3.02 -16.00
N LEU A 242 -6.61 2.32 -16.14
CA LEU A 242 -6.06 1.52 -15.06
C LEU A 242 -5.46 2.40 -13.96
N ASN A 243 -5.66 2.00 -12.71
CA ASN A 243 -5.01 2.59 -11.55
C ASN A 243 -3.75 1.81 -11.13
N ALA A 244 -3.66 0.55 -11.58
CA ALA A 244 -2.55 -0.35 -11.29
C ALA A 244 -2.47 -1.44 -12.37
N LEU A 245 -1.32 -2.08 -12.52
CA LEU A 245 -1.16 -3.20 -13.45
C LEU A 245 -0.15 -4.24 -12.97
N THR A 246 -0.30 -5.46 -13.47
CA THR A 246 0.75 -6.48 -13.43
C THR A 246 1.09 -6.94 -14.84
N LEU A 247 2.36 -7.26 -15.08
CA LEU A 247 2.87 -7.63 -16.39
C LEU A 247 3.56 -9.00 -16.33
N ARG A 248 3.17 -9.93 -17.19
CA ARG A 248 3.91 -11.18 -17.42
C ARG A 248 5.20 -10.88 -18.23
N CYS A 249 6.17 -10.27 -17.56
CA CYS A 249 7.34 -9.64 -18.18
C CYS A 249 8.25 -10.62 -18.95
N PHE A 250 8.30 -11.90 -18.57
CA PHE A 250 9.14 -12.89 -19.24
C PHE A 250 8.70 -13.19 -20.68
N ASP A 251 7.42 -13.01 -21.00
CA ASP A 251 6.94 -13.18 -22.38
C ASP A 251 7.53 -12.12 -23.33
N LEU A 252 7.93 -10.95 -22.82
CA LEU A 252 8.60 -9.92 -23.61
C LEU A 252 10.01 -10.33 -24.04
N LEU A 253 10.68 -11.23 -23.32
CA LEU A 253 12.00 -11.72 -23.70
C LEU A 253 11.98 -12.41 -25.08
N THR A 254 10.94 -13.18 -25.33
CA THR A 254 10.78 -13.94 -26.58
C THR A 254 10.04 -13.17 -27.66
N SER A 255 9.09 -12.31 -27.29
CA SER A 255 8.24 -11.58 -28.25
C SER A 255 8.89 -10.30 -28.78
N VAL A 256 9.64 -9.58 -27.93
CA VAL A 256 10.26 -8.29 -28.33
C VAL A 256 11.76 -8.20 -28.03
N GLY A 257 12.36 -9.24 -27.44
CA GLY A 257 13.80 -9.27 -27.14
C GLY A 257 14.23 -8.28 -26.05
N ASN A 258 13.32 -7.92 -25.12
CA ASN A 258 13.59 -6.92 -24.07
C ASN A 258 12.84 -7.28 -22.78
N THR A 259 12.96 -6.46 -21.75
CA THR A 259 12.35 -6.68 -20.42
C THR A 259 11.48 -5.52 -19.98
N GLY A 260 10.48 -5.80 -19.13
CA GLY A 260 9.59 -4.79 -18.55
C GLY A 260 10.15 -4.06 -17.32
N CYS A 261 11.35 -4.42 -16.82
CA CYS A 261 11.84 -3.96 -15.51
C CYS A 261 11.93 -2.43 -15.40
N LEU A 262 12.50 -1.77 -16.42
CA LEU A 262 12.61 -0.31 -16.47
C LEU A 262 11.23 0.35 -16.48
N ALA A 263 10.30 -0.17 -17.27
CA ALA A 263 8.96 0.36 -17.40
C ALA A 263 8.17 0.25 -16.08
N LEU A 264 8.26 -0.91 -15.40
CA LEU A 264 7.60 -1.13 -14.10
C LEU A 264 8.18 -0.24 -13.02
N ALA A 265 9.52 -0.07 -12.97
CA ALA A 265 10.18 0.83 -12.04
C ALA A 265 9.73 2.30 -12.23
N SER A 266 9.59 2.74 -13.49
CA SER A 266 9.12 4.08 -13.84
C SER A 266 7.67 4.31 -13.42
N LEU A 267 6.77 3.39 -13.77
CA LEU A 267 5.35 3.49 -13.40
C LEU A 267 5.16 3.52 -11.87
N ASN A 268 5.91 2.70 -11.15
CA ASN A 268 5.89 2.72 -9.69
C ASN A 268 6.37 4.06 -9.13
N ALA A 269 7.42 4.65 -9.69
CA ALA A 269 7.90 5.97 -9.30
C ALA A 269 6.90 7.10 -9.64
N GLU A 270 6.06 6.91 -10.67
CA GLU A 270 4.95 7.80 -11.03
C GLU A 270 3.71 7.60 -10.14
N GLY A 271 3.73 6.67 -9.19
CA GLY A 271 2.62 6.36 -8.29
C GLY A 271 1.55 5.44 -8.90
N ILE A 272 1.87 4.74 -10.00
CA ILE A 272 1.03 3.71 -10.61
C ILE A 272 1.56 2.33 -10.17
N PRO A 273 0.95 1.65 -9.18
CA PRO A 273 1.40 0.34 -8.74
C PRO A 273 1.51 -0.63 -9.89
N SER A 274 2.71 -1.19 -10.07
CA SER A 274 3.04 -2.03 -11.24
C SER A 274 3.91 -3.19 -10.80
N SER A 275 3.31 -4.40 -10.70
CA SER A 275 4.04 -5.60 -10.30
C SER A 275 4.59 -6.38 -11.49
N CYS A 276 5.66 -7.13 -11.25
CA CYS A 276 6.30 -8.01 -12.19
C CYS A 276 5.67 -9.41 -12.17
N GLU A 277 5.92 -10.20 -13.22
CA GLU A 277 5.60 -11.64 -13.32
C GLU A 277 4.10 -11.98 -13.33
N GLY A 278 3.22 -11.00 -13.47
CA GLY A 278 1.79 -11.24 -13.38
C GLY A 278 1.32 -11.52 -11.92
N ASP A 279 2.13 -11.16 -10.90
CA ASP A 279 1.80 -11.41 -9.48
C ASP A 279 0.73 -10.42 -9.00
N ILE A 280 -0.54 -10.87 -9.00
CA ILE A 280 -1.67 -10.07 -8.55
C ILE A 280 -1.63 -9.83 -7.03
N PRO A 281 -1.34 -10.81 -6.15
CA PRO A 281 -1.16 -10.57 -4.72
C PRO A 281 -0.06 -9.55 -4.38
N ALA A 282 1.05 -9.54 -5.14
CA ALA A 282 2.06 -8.49 -5.01
C ALA A 282 1.51 -7.13 -5.43
N LEU A 283 0.78 -7.06 -6.56
CA LEU A 283 0.12 -5.84 -7.01
C LEU A 283 -0.86 -5.30 -5.97
N LEU A 284 -1.71 -6.15 -5.38
CA LEU A 284 -2.64 -5.76 -4.32
C LEU A 284 -1.90 -5.19 -3.10
N SER A 285 -0.78 -5.81 -2.71
CA SER A 285 0.08 -5.31 -1.64
C SER A 285 0.66 -3.93 -1.96
N MET A 286 1.09 -3.71 -3.21
CA MET A 286 1.58 -2.41 -3.69
C MET A 286 0.47 -1.36 -3.76
N MET A 287 -0.75 -1.73 -4.18
CA MET A 287 -1.91 -0.82 -4.20
C MET A 287 -2.31 -0.38 -2.79
N ILE A 288 -2.34 -1.31 -1.83
CA ILE A 288 -2.61 -1.00 -0.42
C ILE A 288 -1.49 -0.11 0.13
N SER A 289 -0.22 -0.43 -0.14
CA SER A 289 0.91 0.41 0.24
C SER A 289 0.78 1.84 -0.30
N GLN A 290 0.54 1.99 -1.60
CA GLN A 290 0.38 3.30 -2.24
C GLN A 290 -0.77 4.10 -1.63
N ALA A 291 -1.92 3.46 -1.42
CA ALA A 291 -3.10 4.13 -0.84
C ALA A 291 -2.87 4.54 0.63
N ALA A 292 -2.13 3.74 1.40
CA ALA A 292 -1.88 3.96 2.82
C ALA A 292 -0.72 4.94 3.09
N THR A 293 0.35 4.89 2.29
CA THR A 293 1.63 5.55 2.59
C THR A 293 2.08 6.54 1.53
N GLY A 294 1.45 6.55 0.35
CA GLY A 294 1.88 7.33 -0.80
C GLY A 294 3.07 6.71 -1.56
N VAL A 295 3.51 5.50 -1.18
CA VAL A 295 4.64 4.79 -1.80
C VAL A 295 4.19 3.41 -2.25
N THR A 296 4.48 3.04 -3.50
CA THR A 296 4.15 1.70 -4.04
C THR A 296 4.89 0.59 -3.33
N GLY A 297 6.10 0.87 -2.85
CA GLY A 297 7.01 -0.12 -2.28
C GLY A 297 7.81 -0.88 -3.34
N PHE A 298 8.84 -1.58 -2.91
CA PHE A 298 9.73 -2.39 -3.74
C PHE A 298 9.33 -3.86 -3.66
N GLN A 299 8.83 -4.42 -4.77
CA GLN A 299 8.56 -5.86 -4.92
C GLN A 299 9.88 -6.61 -4.95
N ALA A 300 10.10 -7.57 -4.04
CA ALA A 300 11.34 -8.31 -3.95
C ALA A 300 11.16 -9.75 -3.47
N ASN A 301 12.07 -10.62 -3.93
CA ASN A 301 12.19 -12.00 -3.51
C ASN A 301 13.16 -12.13 -2.33
N PRO A 302 12.85 -12.91 -1.27
CA PRO A 302 13.84 -13.32 -0.31
C PRO A 302 14.84 -14.27 -0.99
N ALA A 303 16.12 -13.89 -1.01
CA ALA A 303 17.21 -14.66 -1.62
C ALA A 303 18.06 -15.41 -0.57
N ARG A 304 18.11 -14.89 0.66
CA ARG A 304 18.80 -15.53 1.79
C ARG A 304 18.16 -15.14 3.11
N ILE A 305 18.08 -16.08 4.05
CA ILE A 305 17.45 -15.89 5.36
C ILE A 305 18.35 -16.49 6.43
N ASP A 306 18.70 -15.71 7.44
CA ASP A 306 19.28 -16.17 8.69
C ASP A 306 18.27 -15.96 9.82
N VAL A 307 17.58 -17.03 10.22
CA VAL A 307 16.56 -16.97 11.28
C VAL A 307 17.13 -16.71 12.67
N ASN A 308 18.44 -16.93 12.90
CA ASN A 308 19.04 -16.69 14.21
C ASN A 308 19.29 -15.21 14.43
N THR A 309 19.72 -14.52 13.39
CA THR A 309 19.99 -13.09 13.44
C THR A 309 18.83 -12.25 12.97
N GLY A 310 17.91 -12.82 12.18
CA GLY A 310 16.84 -12.10 11.49
C GLY A 310 17.33 -11.30 10.27
N GLU A 311 18.59 -11.48 9.84
CA GLU A 311 19.09 -10.86 8.62
C GLU A 311 18.60 -11.61 7.38
N MET A 312 18.08 -10.85 6.42
CA MET A 312 17.50 -11.36 5.18
C MET A 312 18.00 -10.56 4.00
N LEU A 313 18.39 -11.24 2.93
CA LEU A 313 18.69 -10.64 1.64
C LEU A 313 17.47 -10.72 0.75
N PHE A 314 17.03 -9.58 0.23
CA PHE A 314 15.98 -9.47 -0.77
C PHE A 314 16.55 -8.95 -2.09
N ALA A 315 16.03 -9.44 -3.20
CA ALA A 315 16.51 -9.04 -4.53
C ALA A 315 15.36 -8.96 -5.55
N HIS A 316 15.40 -7.95 -6.43
CA HIS A 316 14.58 -7.82 -7.64
C HIS A 316 15.18 -6.83 -8.63
N CYS A 317 14.56 -6.70 -9.84
CA CYS A 317 15.06 -5.82 -10.90
C CYS A 317 14.18 -4.57 -11.15
N THR A 318 13.12 -4.36 -10.36
CA THR A 318 12.05 -3.37 -10.63
C THR A 318 11.89 -2.34 -9.52
N VAL A 319 12.99 -1.98 -8.82
CA VAL A 319 12.94 -1.00 -7.75
C VAL A 319 12.41 0.35 -8.27
N PRO A 320 11.42 0.99 -7.61
CA PRO A 320 10.94 2.30 -8.01
C PRO A 320 12.04 3.36 -7.92
N PHE A 321 12.19 4.20 -8.94
CA PHE A 321 13.25 5.22 -8.98
C PHE A 321 13.15 6.26 -7.86
N ASN A 322 11.95 6.57 -7.39
CA ASN A 322 11.73 7.48 -6.27
C ASN A 322 12.08 6.90 -4.89
N MET A 323 12.47 5.62 -4.81
CA MET A 323 12.89 4.95 -3.58
C MET A 323 14.40 4.84 -3.41
N VAL A 324 15.18 5.15 -4.43
CA VAL A 324 16.64 4.97 -4.43
C VAL A 324 17.40 6.30 -4.27
N LYS A 325 18.56 6.26 -3.61
CA LYS A 325 19.51 7.37 -3.52
C LYS A 325 20.28 7.56 -4.82
N ASP A 326 20.64 6.44 -5.41
CA ASP A 326 21.36 6.32 -6.65
C ASP A 326 21.06 4.97 -7.29
N TYR A 327 21.32 4.83 -8.60
CA TYR A 327 21.19 3.57 -9.32
C TYR A 327 22.11 3.52 -10.52
N CYS A 328 22.34 2.32 -11.03
CA CYS A 328 22.91 2.10 -12.36
C CYS A 328 22.10 1.07 -13.13
N PHE A 329 22.26 1.06 -14.45
CA PHE A 329 21.67 0.07 -15.32
C PHE A 329 22.55 -1.17 -15.46
N ASP A 330 21.93 -2.31 -15.53
CA ASP A 330 22.51 -3.60 -15.86
C ASP A 330 21.57 -4.37 -16.80
N THR A 331 22.00 -5.48 -17.36
CA THR A 331 21.08 -6.41 -18.03
C THR A 331 20.20 -7.11 -17.01
N HIS A 332 19.03 -7.58 -17.43
CA HIS A 332 18.21 -8.46 -16.58
C HIS A 332 19.02 -9.71 -16.21
N PHE A 333 18.97 -10.09 -14.92
CA PHE A 333 19.85 -11.11 -14.37
C PHE A 333 19.73 -12.45 -15.11
N GLU A 334 18.53 -13.01 -15.19
CA GLU A 334 18.33 -14.38 -15.70
C GLU A 334 18.52 -14.49 -17.21
N SER A 335 18.13 -13.44 -17.97
CA SER A 335 18.20 -13.49 -19.44
C SER A 335 19.48 -12.88 -20.03
N GLY A 336 20.17 -12.02 -19.28
CA GLY A 336 21.35 -11.29 -19.76
C GLY A 336 21.06 -10.25 -20.86
N ILE A 337 19.77 -9.94 -21.11
CA ILE A 337 19.32 -8.93 -22.10
C ILE A 337 18.43 -7.88 -21.42
N GLY A 338 17.99 -6.88 -22.19
CA GLY A 338 17.11 -5.82 -21.68
C GLY A 338 17.78 -4.92 -20.66
N VAL A 339 16.97 -4.24 -19.84
CA VAL A 339 17.42 -3.27 -18.84
C VAL A 339 16.89 -3.64 -17.46
N GLY A 340 17.78 -4.03 -16.54
CA GLY A 340 17.52 -4.19 -15.12
C GLY A 340 18.08 -3.00 -14.33
N ILE A 341 17.59 -2.78 -13.14
CA ILE A 341 18.00 -1.67 -12.28
C ILE A 341 18.73 -2.22 -11.06
N HIS A 342 19.93 -1.71 -10.85
CA HIS A 342 20.68 -1.86 -9.59
C HIS A 342 20.55 -0.54 -8.84
N GLY A 343 19.66 -0.50 -7.84
CA GLY A 343 19.40 0.69 -7.05
C GLY A 343 19.90 0.54 -5.62
N ASN A 344 20.37 1.65 -5.04
CA ASN A 344 20.74 1.74 -3.63
C ASN A 344 19.64 2.48 -2.86
N LEU A 345 18.90 1.76 -2.02
CA LEU A 345 17.89 2.34 -1.15
C LEU A 345 18.52 3.03 0.06
N PRO A 346 17.88 4.08 0.62
CA PRO A 346 18.28 4.64 1.91
C PRO A 346 18.20 3.58 3.02
N GLU A 347 19.26 3.50 3.84
CA GLU A 347 19.24 2.70 5.06
C GLU A 347 18.27 3.29 6.07
N GLY A 348 17.70 2.44 6.94
CA GLY A 348 16.76 2.89 7.97
C GLY A 348 15.54 2.00 8.11
N ALA A 349 14.51 2.55 8.73
CA ALA A 349 13.26 1.85 9.00
C ALA A 349 12.56 1.38 7.73
N VAL A 350 12.06 0.15 7.75
CA VAL A 350 11.27 -0.43 6.66
C VAL A 350 10.12 -1.26 7.22
N THR A 351 9.08 -1.42 6.42
CA THR A 351 8.01 -2.39 6.64
C THR A 351 8.02 -3.39 5.48
N VAL A 352 7.95 -4.68 5.79
CA VAL A 352 7.78 -5.75 4.80
C VAL A 352 6.33 -6.19 4.84
N PHE A 353 5.67 -6.20 3.68
CA PHE A 353 4.22 -6.40 3.59
C PHE A 353 3.82 -7.33 2.45
N LYS A 354 2.83 -8.19 2.69
CA LYS A 354 2.21 -9.04 1.67
C LYS A 354 0.78 -9.39 2.08
N VAL A 355 -0.17 -9.38 1.13
CA VAL A 355 -1.51 -9.95 1.30
C VAL A 355 -1.68 -11.20 0.44
N SER A 356 -2.54 -12.13 0.88
CA SER A 356 -2.96 -13.28 0.06
C SER A 356 -3.93 -12.83 -1.03
N GLY A 357 -4.06 -13.66 -2.09
CA GLY A 357 -4.93 -13.37 -3.22
C GLY A 357 -6.42 -13.27 -2.88
N ASP A 358 -6.86 -13.92 -1.81
CA ASP A 358 -8.22 -13.86 -1.27
C ASP A 358 -8.41 -12.81 -0.17
N LEU A 359 -7.34 -12.05 0.16
CA LEU A 359 -7.32 -11.03 1.21
C LEU A 359 -7.73 -11.57 2.60
N SER A 360 -7.53 -12.87 2.85
CA SER A 360 -7.82 -13.49 4.14
C SER A 360 -6.62 -13.51 5.08
N ARG A 361 -5.41 -13.33 4.53
CA ARG A 361 -4.14 -13.35 5.26
C ARG A 361 -3.28 -12.18 4.86
N CYS A 362 -2.50 -11.68 5.80
CA CYS A 362 -1.40 -10.77 5.50
C CYS A 362 -0.16 -11.14 6.32
N PHE A 363 0.98 -10.77 5.79
CA PHE A 363 2.23 -10.65 6.52
C PHE A 363 2.60 -9.18 6.59
N VAL A 364 2.89 -8.71 7.78
CA VAL A 364 3.42 -7.36 7.99
C VAL A 364 4.43 -7.40 9.12
N ALA A 365 5.65 -6.92 8.85
CA ALA A 365 6.73 -6.86 9.82
C ALA A 365 7.52 -5.56 9.67
N GLU A 366 7.91 -4.97 10.78
CA GLU A 366 8.82 -3.82 10.80
C GLU A 366 10.26 -4.27 10.96
N GLY A 367 11.17 -3.58 10.31
CA GLY A 367 12.58 -3.89 10.34
C GLY A 367 13.46 -2.71 10.00
N GLN A 368 14.72 -3.02 9.73
CA GLN A 368 15.74 -2.05 9.33
C GLN A 368 16.39 -2.51 8.03
N LEU A 369 16.51 -1.63 7.05
CA LEU A 369 17.43 -1.81 5.93
C LEU A 369 18.83 -1.49 6.44
N LEU A 370 19.67 -2.52 6.52
CA LEU A 370 21.02 -2.41 7.06
C LEU A 370 22.05 -1.96 6.03
N ARG A 371 21.92 -2.45 4.79
CA ARG A 371 22.84 -2.15 3.69
C ARG A 371 22.29 -2.61 2.36
N ASN A 372 22.77 -1.99 1.29
CA ASN A 372 22.65 -2.49 -0.06
C ASN A 372 23.86 -3.41 -0.35
N GLN A 373 23.68 -4.40 -1.26
CA GLN A 373 24.79 -5.24 -1.68
C GLN A 373 24.64 -5.64 -3.14
N TYR A 374 25.66 -6.29 -3.69
CA TYR A 374 25.66 -6.80 -5.04
C TYR A 374 26.28 -8.20 -5.10
N GLU A 375 25.46 -9.16 -5.46
CA GLU A 375 25.88 -10.51 -5.84
C GLU A 375 25.52 -10.74 -7.31
N PRO A 376 26.46 -11.12 -8.19
CA PRO A 376 26.24 -11.17 -9.63
C PRO A 376 25.24 -12.26 -10.06
N ASN A 377 24.97 -13.24 -9.21
CA ASN A 377 24.05 -14.35 -9.42
C ASN A 377 22.63 -14.12 -8.86
N LEU A 378 22.27 -12.88 -8.59
CA LEU A 378 20.94 -12.48 -8.13
C LEU A 378 20.39 -11.31 -8.96
N CYS A 379 19.09 -11.06 -8.84
CA CYS A 379 18.45 -9.86 -9.38
C CYS A 379 19.17 -8.60 -8.92
N ARG A 380 19.13 -7.55 -9.72
CA ARG A 380 20.11 -6.45 -9.67
C ARG A 380 20.03 -5.58 -8.43
N THR A 381 18.83 -5.16 -7.99
CA THR A 381 18.68 -4.43 -6.72
C THR A 381 18.65 -5.42 -5.57
N GLN A 382 19.54 -5.26 -4.61
CA GLN A 382 19.72 -6.16 -3.48
C GLN A 382 19.83 -5.40 -2.17
N VAL A 383 19.00 -5.75 -1.21
CA VAL A 383 18.96 -5.10 0.11
C VAL A 383 19.00 -6.14 1.22
N VAL A 384 19.78 -5.86 2.25
CA VAL A 384 19.83 -6.67 3.48
C VAL A 384 18.99 -6.00 4.53
N LEU A 385 17.94 -6.70 4.95
CA LEU A 385 17.03 -6.25 6.00
C LEU A 385 17.32 -7.00 7.31
N LYS A 386 17.02 -6.36 8.42
CA LYS A 386 16.96 -6.95 9.76
C LYS A 386 15.51 -6.97 10.20
N LEU A 387 14.92 -8.14 10.34
CA LEU A 387 13.61 -8.36 10.94
C LEU A 387 13.75 -9.00 12.32
N GLN A 388 12.67 -9.12 13.07
CA GLN A 388 12.66 -9.98 14.25
C GLN A 388 12.83 -11.45 13.82
N PRO A 389 13.48 -12.31 14.62
CA PRO A 389 13.70 -13.72 14.27
C PRO A 389 12.41 -14.48 13.93
N ASP A 390 11.31 -14.20 14.63
CA ASP A 390 10.03 -14.86 14.37
C ASP A 390 9.43 -14.41 13.03
N ASP A 391 9.57 -13.13 12.66
CA ASP A 391 9.16 -12.62 11.35
C ASP A 391 10.01 -13.21 10.22
N ALA A 392 11.31 -13.40 10.43
CA ALA A 392 12.17 -14.09 9.48
C ALA A 392 11.79 -15.59 9.33
N ARG A 393 11.36 -16.24 10.41
CA ARG A 393 10.91 -17.63 10.40
C ARG A 393 9.66 -17.85 9.56
N TYR A 394 8.73 -16.86 9.51
CA TYR A 394 7.54 -16.90 8.64
C TYR A 394 7.89 -17.32 7.21
N PHE A 395 8.94 -16.77 6.62
CA PHE A 395 9.34 -17.07 5.24
C PHE A 395 9.70 -18.54 5.00
N LEU A 396 10.08 -19.27 6.04
CA LEU A 396 10.46 -20.68 5.97
C LEU A 396 9.33 -21.63 6.39
N THR A 397 8.27 -21.12 7.00
CA THR A 397 7.24 -21.99 7.61
C THR A 397 5.84 -21.75 7.05
N ASP A 398 5.47 -20.50 6.74
CA ASP A 398 4.10 -20.15 6.33
C ASP A 398 4.01 -18.94 5.37
N PRO A 399 4.85 -18.87 4.31
CA PRO A 399 4.92 -17.70 3.45
C PRO A 399 3.67 -17.51 2.60
N ILE A 400 3.32 -16.25 2.34
CA ILE A 400 2.31 -15.85 1.35
C ILE A 400 3.01 -15.61 0.01
N GLY A 401 3.38 -16.68 -0.70
CA GLY A 401 4.13 -16.61 -1.95
C GLY A 401 5.59 -16.15 -1.78
N ASN A 402 6.24 -15.84 -2.90
CA ASN A 402 7.65 -15.44 -2.93
C ASN A 402 7.85 -13.92 -2.82
N HIS A 403 7.13 -13.12 -3.61
CA HIS A 403 7.31 -11.67 -3.60
C HIS A 403 6.71 -11.02 -2.35
N HIS A 404 7.48 -10.17 -1.70
CA HIS A 404 7.03 -9.28 -0.64
C HIS A 404 7.35 -7.83 -1.00
N ILE A 405 6.62 -6.89 -0.42
CA ILE A 405 6.76 -5.47 -0.71
C ILE A 405 7.52 -4.80 0.43
N ILE A 406 8.64 -4.18 0.11
CA ILE A 406 9.49 -3.44 1.06
C ILE A 406 9.09 -1.96 0.97
N ILE A 407 8.65 -1.39 2.08
CA ILE A 407 8.12 -0.02 2.17
C ILE A 407 9.02 0.76 3.15
N PRO A 408 9.57 1.93 2.78
CA PRO A 408 10.32 2.77 3.72
C PRO A 408 9.44 3.24 4.87
N GLY A 409 9.95 3.19 6.10
CA GLY A 409 9.25 3.65 7.30
C GLY A 409 8.52 2.54 8.06
N HIS A 410 7.92 2.93 9.19
CA HIS A 410 7.14 2.08 10.08
C HIS A 410 5.66 2.24 9.78
N HIS A 411 5.03 1.24 9.18
CA HIS A 411 3.64 1.27 8.72
C HIS A 411 2.83 0.03 9.14
N ALA A 412 3.40 -0.86 9.97
CA ALA A 412 2.77 -2.14 10.28
C ALA A 412 1.38 -1.98 10.90
N ALA A 413 1.24 -1.09 11.88
CA ALA A 413 -0.04 -0.86 12.53
C ALA A 413 -1.14 -0.37 11.58
N LEU A 414 -0.79 0.50 10.62
CA LEU A 414 -1.72 1.02 9.61
C LEU A 414 -2.11 -0.06 8.61
N LEU A 415 -1.12 -0.78 8.06
CA LEU A 415 -1.35 -1.82 7.07
C LEU A 415 -2.14 -3.00 7.65
N GLN A 416 -1.80 -3.43 8.88
CA GLN A 416 -2.56 -4.45 9.59
C GLN A 416 -4.02 -4.02 9.79
N HIS A 417 -4.24 -2.79 10.25
CA HIS A 417 -5.61 -2.28 10.46
C HIS A 417 -6.42 -2.21 9.15
N ILE A 418 -5.79 -1.84 8.03
CA ILE A 418 -6.44 -1.84 6.71
C ILE A 418 -6.89 -3.26 6.34
N VAL A 419 -6.01 -4.26 6.51
CA VAL A 419 -6.34 -5.65 6.17
C VAL A 419 -7.40 -6.22 7.10
N ASP A 420 -7.35 -5.92 8.39
CA ASP A 420 -8.36 -6.36 9.36
C ASP A 420 -9.76 -5.76 9.08
N ALA A 421 -9.82 -4.65 8.36
CA ALA A 421 -11.06 -3.98 7.97
C ALA A 421 -11.63 -4.47 6.62
N ILE A 422 -10.91 -5.33 5.87
CA ILE A 422 -11.31 -5.93 4.58
C ILE A 422 -12.00 -7.29 4.82
#